data_893e64fb9675da2ad0ecb9147d3d5f17
#
_entry.id   893e64fb9675da2ad0ecb9147d3d5f17
#
_cell.length_a   1.000
_cell.length_b   1.000
_cell.length_c   1.000
_cell.angle_alpha   90.00
_cell.angle_beta   90.00
_cell.angle_gamma   90.00
#
_symmetry.space_group_name_H-M   'P 1'
#
loop_
_entity.id
_entity.type
_entity.pdbx_description
1 polymer ?
#
loop_
_entity_poly.entity_id
_entity_poly.type
_entity_poly.pdbx_seq_one_letter_code
_entity_poly.pdbx_strand_id
1 'polypeptide(L)'
;MTDPADASRGCRGYEENHVQNWCGNISFGSKQTFVPSTVEELQQVVRDAAPPLRVVGRGHSFSPVAECAGGTLVSLARLNRVLDFQPPADGSVGSITVQGGTTYSEVAKYLAVGRRGALRNLPSCPQFTVAGAIATGTHGSGVHIPNLAADVSMLEFVRADGTLVRYSRETDAATLEGCRVHLGCLGVVSELRLDVVPFFEVDARTYADVPLEAAVRALPELWKRCDSLSVWTSGFGRGPGSGSCWITLRHFLPHWAPPELRAPPAAPLEAALLGESGYLLERPMGRYCSDVDARATYSPTRREPWHSALSLTLDDQAEETSMAMVDLQAEFFVPLERATEALRAVWAASAGWEFGSPA
;
A
#
# COMPACT_ATOMS: atom_id res chain seq x y z
N MET A 1 -17.58 19.75 3.42
CA MET A 1 -18.64 18.81 3.81
C MET A 1 -18.58 17.70 2.78
N THR A 2 -18.01 16.57 3.12
CA THR A 2 -18.02 15.37 2.25
C THR A 2 -19.40 14.77 2.32
N ASP A 3 -19.95 14.40 1.18
CA ASP A 3 -21.24 13.75 1.02
C ASP A 3 -21.28 12.46 1.87
N PRO A 4 -22.35 12.17 2.63
CA PRO A 4 -22.49 10.89 3.33
C PRO A 4 -22.35 9.65 2.43
N ALA A 5 -22.65 9.78 1.13
CA ALA A 5 -22.42 8.75 0.12
C ALA A 5 -20.93 8.41 -0.08
N ASP A 6 -20.01 9.31 0.29
CA ASP A 6 -18.56 9.09 0.15
C ASP A 6 -17.98 8.19 1.26
N ALA A 7 -18.67 8.07 2.39
CA ALA A 7 -18.25 7.22 3.50
C ALA A 7 -18.38 5.71 3.20
N SER A 8 -19.19 5.33 2.21
CA SER A 8 -19.47 3.92 1.84
C SER A 8 -18.53 3.39 0.75
N ARG A 9 -17.65 4.24 0.17
CA ARG A 9 -16.72 3.82 -0.88
C ARG A 9 -15.67 2.88 -0.30
N GLY A 10 -15.58 1.68 -0.86
CA GLY A 10 -14.62 0.64 -0.49
C GLY A 10 -15.18 -0.50 0.37
N CYS A 11 -16.13 -0.27 1.26
CA CYS A 11 -16.92 -1.32 1.89
C CYS A 11 -18.39 -1.14 1.53
N ARG A 12 -19.05 -2.16 1.03
CA ARG A 12 -20.47 -2.13 0.69
C ARG A 12 -21.31 -2.51 1.90
N GLY A 13 -22.51 -1.95 2.02
CA GLY A 13 -23.55 -2.45 2.92
C GLY A 13 -23.53 -1.92 4.35
N TYR A 14 -22.88 -0.78 4.63
CA TYR A 14 -22.93 -0.17 5.97
C TYR A 14 -24.35 0.08 6.49
N GLU A 15 -25.25 0.42 5.59
CA GLU A 15 -26.66 0.70 5.95
C GLU A 15 -27.49 -0.57 6.20
N GLU A 16 -27.02 -1.73 5.70
CA GLU A 16 -27.73 -3.01 5.77
C GLU A 16 -27.10 -4.01 6.74
N ASN A 17 -26.05 -3.63 7.49
CA ASN A 17 -25.23 -4.53 8.34
C ASN A 17 -24.61 -5.74 7.59
N HIS A 18 -24.51 -5.67 6.26
CA HIS A 18 -23.88 -6.66 5.40
C HIS A 18 -22.61 -6.10 4.77
N VAL A 19 -21.65 -5.71 5.63
CA VAL A 19 -20.38 -5.17 5.15
C VAL A 19 -19.52 -6.28 4.57
N GLN A 20 -19.05 -6.07 3.37
CA GLN A 20 -18.13 -6.98 2.67
C GLN A 20 -16.78 -6.31 2.46
N ASN A 21 -15.75 -7.14 2.25
CA ASN A 21 -14.47 -6.61 1.79
C ASN A 21 -14.60 -6.09 0.34
N TRP A 22 -13.58 -5.36 -0.10
CA TRP A 22 -13.57 -4.69 -1.41
C TRP A 22 -13.89 -5.62 -2.59
N CYS A 23 -13.32 -6.82 -2.64
CA CYS A 23 -13.58 -7.78 -3.73
C CYS A 23 -14.86 -8.63 -3.54
N GLY A 24 -15.60 -8.44 -2.44
CA GLY A 24 -16.89 -9.09 -2.20
C GLY A 24 -16.83 -10.57 -1.84
N ASN A 25 -15.63 -11.13 -1.62
CA ASN A 25 -15.47 -12.55 -1.29
C ASN A 25 -15.46 -12.85 0.21
N ILE A 26 -15.44 -11.82 1.07
CA ILE A 26 -15.52 -11.94 2.53
C ILE A 26 -16.63 -11.03 3.04
N SER A 27 -17.57 -11.59 3.79
CA SER A 27 -18.60 -10.82 4.50
C SER A 27 -18.24 -10.73 5.97
N PHE A 28 -18.32 -9.53 6.53
CA PHE A 28 -18.10 -9.29 7.96
C PHE A 28 -19.45 -9.39 8.67
N GLY A 29 -19.70 -10.49 9.37
CA GLY A 29 -21.00 -10.87 9.95
C GLY A 29 -21.40 -10.05 11.18
N SER A 30 -21.27 -8.72 11.13
CA SER A 30 -21.63 -7.82 12.24
C SER A 30 -23.15 -7.80 12.50
N LYS A 31 -23.52 -7.69 13.77
CA LYS A 31 -24.91 -7.42 14.17
C LYS A 31 -25.24 -5.93 14.08
N GLN A 32 -24.24 -5.08 14.30
CA GLN A 32 -24.36 -3.63 14.27
C GLN A 32 -23.10 -3.02 13.65
N THR A 33 -23.28 -1.94 12.88
CA THR A 33 -22.19 -1.16 12.31
C THR A 33 -22.34 0.31 12.73
N PHE A 34 -21.24 0.91 13.23
CA PHE A 34 -21.20 2.30 13.66
C PHE A 34 -20.16 3.08 12.84
N VAL A 35 -20.50 4.33 12.53
CA VAL A 35 -19.63 5.28 11.81
C VAL A 35 -19.53 6.59 12.61
N PRO A 36 -18.73 6.60 13.70
CA PRO A 36 -18.59 7.77 14.55
C PRO A 36 -17.97 8.96 13.80
N SER A 37 -18.44 10.17 14.12
CA SER A 37 -17.98 11.42 13.52
C SER A 37 -17.01 12.20 14.43
N THR A 38 -16.96 11.85 15.71
CA THR A 38 -16.03 12.42 16.70
C THR A 38 -15.36 11.33 17.52
N VAL A 39 -14.26 11.68 18.18
CA VAL A 39 -13.53 10.76 19.06
C VAL A 39 -14.39 10.41 20.29
N GLU A 40 -15.18 11.34 20.79
CA GLU A 40 -16.09 11.12 21.92
C GLU A 40 -17.19 10.10 21.55
N GLU A 41 -17.76 10.22 20.35
CA GLU A 41 -18.70 9.22 19.81
C GLU A 41 -18.05 7.85 19.68
N LEU A 42 -16.80 7.80 19.16
CA LEU A 42 -16.03 6.57 19.07
C LEU A 42 -15.80 5.94 20.45
N GLN A 43 -15.41 6.73 21.45
CA GLN A 43 -15.26 6.27 22.84
C GLN A 43 -16.55 5.68 23.40
N GLN A 44 -17.69 6.34 23.13
CA GLN A 44 -18.99 5.84 23.56
C GLN A 44 -19.37 4.53 22.87
N VAL A 45 -19.18 4.45 21.55
CA VAL A 45 -19.42 3.21 20.79
C VAL A 45 -18.57 2.07 21.34
N VAL A 46 -17.29 2.30 21.63
CA VAL A 46 -16.39 1.26 22.16
C VAL A 46 -16.83 0.78 23.53
N ARG A 47 -17.31 1.69 24.42
CA ARG A 47 -17.81 1.32 25.77
C ARG A 47 -19.07 0.47 25.70
N ASP A 48 -19.97 0.79 24.78
CA ASP A 48 -21.33 0.21 24.72
C ASP A 48 -21.43 -0.98 23.76
N ALA A 49 -20.37 -1.23 22.97
CA ALA A 49 -20.38 -2.22 21.92
C ALA A 49 -20.53 -3.65 22.45
N ALA A 50 -21.40 -4.41 21.81
CA ALA A 50 -21.43 -5.87 22.00
C ALA A 50 -20.16 -6.52 21.39
N PRO A 51 -19.45 -7.37 22.16
CA PRO A 51 -18.30 -8.07 21.64
C PRO A 51 -18.69 -9.21 20.65
N PRO A 52 -17.80 -9.59 19.73
CA PRO A 52 -16.52 -8.95 19.46
C PRO A 52 -16.69 -7.61 18.77
N LEU A 53 -15.80 -6.65 19.06
CA LEU A 53 -15.69 -5.40 18.30
C LEU A 53 -14.54 -5.51 17.32
N ARG A 54 -14.77 -5.11 16.07
CA ARG A 54 -13.74 -4.99 15.04
C ARG A 54 -13.83 -3.65 14.35
N VAL A 55 -12.71 -3.23 13.74
CA VAL A 55 -12.62 -2.00 12.96
C VAL A 55 -12.39 -2.37 11.51
N VAL A 56 -13.09 -1.69 10.62
CA VAL A 56 -12.90 -1.79 9.17
C VAL A 56 -12.50 -0.44 8.61
N GLY A 57 -11.45 -0.42 7.78
CA GLY A 57 -11.09 0.73 6.95
C GLY A 57 -11.88 0.70 5.64
N ARG A 58 -11.17 0.62 4.51
CA ARG A 58 -11.77 0.52 3.16
C ARG A 58 -12.05 -0.93 2.71
N GLY A 59 -11.83 -1.90 3.60
CA GLY A 59 -12.16 -3.30 3.33
C GLY A 59 -11.26 -4.03 2.33
N HIS A 60 -10.05 -3.55 2.07
CA HIS A 60 -9.14 -4.17 1.10
C HIS A 60 -8.39 -5.42 1.63
N SER A 61 -8.78 -5.94 2.79
CA SER A 61 -8.20 -7.19 3.29
C SER A 61 -8.71 -8.40 2.52
N PHE A 62 -7.80 -9.28 2.15
CA PHE A 62 -8.11 -10.61 1.58
C PHE A 62 -8.16 -11.70 2.66
N SER A 63 -8.09 -11.32 3.92
CA SER A 63 -8.25 -12.18 5.09
C SER A 63 -9.40 -11.67 5.96
N PRO A 64 -10.04 -12.52 6.77
CA PRO A 64 -11.17 -12.14 7.61
C PRO A 64 -10.73 -11.39 8.90
N VAL A 65 -9.74 -10.50 8.81
CA VAL A 65 -9.19 -9.77 9.97
C VAL A 65 -10.22 -8.87 10.65
N ALA A 66 -11.20 -8.35 9.89
CA ALA A 66 -12.29 -7.52 10.41
C ALA A 66 -13.57 -8.32 10.70
N GLU A 67 -13.55 -9.66 10.61
CA GLU A 67 -14.71 -10.50 10.91
C GLU A 67 -15.13 -10.34 12.38
N CYS A 68 -16.43 -10.12 12.60
CA CYS A 68 -17.00 -9.89 13.92
C CYS A 68 -18.41 -10.50 14.04
N ALA A 69 -18.55 -11.77 13.67
CA ALA A 69 -19.83 -12.48 13.66
C ALA A 69 -20.67 -12.23 14.93
N GLY A 70 -21.84 -11.65 14.75
CA GLY A 70 -22.77 -11.31 15.85
C GLY A 70 -22.33 -10.15 16.75
N GLY A 71 -21.19 -9.53 16.49
CA GLY A 71 -20.63 -8.40 17.25
C GLY A 71 -20.84 -7.05 16.60
N THR A 72 -19.93 -6.13 16.89
CA THR A 72 -19.96 -4.74 16.48
C THR A 72 -18.84 -4.43 15.50
N LEU A 73 -19.17 -3.84 14.36
CA LEU A 73 -18.23 -3.30 13.39
C LEU A 73 -18.17 -1.78 13.51
N VAL A 74 -16.98 -1.21 13.51
CA VAL A 74 -16.75 0.23 13.54
C VAL A 74 -16.02 0.66 12.27
N SER A 75 -16.56 1.65 11.56
CA SER A 75 -15.88 2.32 10.46
C SER A 75 -15.45 3.72 10.88
N LEU A 76 -14.21 4.07 10.58
CA LEU A 76 -13.68 5.40 10.86
C LEU A 76 -13.84 6.37 9.67
N ALA A 77 -14.67 6.06 8.67
CA ALA A 77 -14.78 6.83 7.44
C ALA A 77 -15.10 8.32 7.65
N ARG A 78 -15.73 8.70 8.79
CA ARG A 78 -16.00 10.10 9.17
C ARG A 78 -14.93 10.73 10.04
N LEU A 79 -13.93 9.97 10.47
CA LEU A 79 -12.76 10.43 11.21
C LEU A 79 -11.55 10.42 10.26
N ASN A 80 -11.55 11.31 9.27
CA ASN A 80 -10.61 11.31 8.13
C ASN A 80 -9.94 12.69 7.90
N ARG A 81 -9.72 13.46 8.95
CA ARG A 81 -9.13 14.79 8.82
C ARG A 81 -7.61 14.77 9.03
N VAL A 82 -6.91 15.67 8.32
CA VAL A 82 -5.56 16.10 8.68
C VAL A 82 -5.70 17.06 9.86
N LEU A 83 -5.02 16.76 10.96
CA LEU A 83 -5.10 17.50 12.23
C LEU A 83 -3.94 18.48 12.42
N ASP A 84 -2.72 18.06 12.03
CA ASP A 84 -1.51 18.87 12.14
C ASP A 84 -0.53 18.51 11.03
N PHE A 85 0.31 19.46 10.66
CA PHE A 85 1.37 19.27 9.70
C PHE A 85 2.59 20.12 10.04
N GLN A 86 3.73 19.47 10.19
CA GLN A 86 5.03 20.10 10.37
C GLN A 86 5.88 19.80 9.12
N PRO A 87 6.22 20.82 8.31
CA PRO A 87 6.99 20.60 7.10
C PRO A 87 8.38 20.06 7.43
N PRO A 88 8.95 19.20 6.57
CA PRO A 88 10.36 18.85 6.67
C PRO A 88 11.21 20.11 6.47
N ALA A 89 12.22 20.29 7.31
CA ALA A 89 13.20 21.37 7.21
C ALA A 89 14.56 20.79 6.76
N ASP A 90 15.53 21.65 6.49
CA ASP A 90 16.86 21.24 5.99
C ASP A 90 17.46 20.10 6.84
N GLY A 91 17.53 18.92 6.25
CA GLY A 91 18.08 17.71 6.87
C GLY A 91 17.20 17.06 7.95
N SER A 92 16.00 17.58 8.22
CA SER A 92 15.08 17.01 9.21
C SER A 92 13.84 16.37 8.57
N VAL A 93 13.27 15.42 9.29
CA VAL A 93 11.99 14.81 8.97
C VAL A 93 10.88 15.66 9.58
N GLY A 94 9.88 16.03 8.77
CA GLY A 94 8.65 16.64 9.22
C GLY A 94 7.64 15.59 9.69
N SER A 95 6.40 16.02 9.93
CA SER A 95 5.33 15.10 10.33
C SER A 95 3.96 15.54 9.84
N ILE A 96 3.06 14.58 9.70
CA ILE A 96 1.64 14.80 9.47
C ILE A 96 0.83 13.97 10.45
N THR A 97 -0.09 14.62 11.18
CA THR A 97 -1.01 13.95 12.10
C THR A 97 -2.39 13.87 11.46
N VAL A 98 -2.95 12.68 11.43
CA VAL A 98 -4.24 12.40 10.78
C VAL A 98 -5.13 11.54 11.67
N GLN A 99 -6.43 11.59 11.43
CA GLN A 99 -7.39 10.69 12.05
C GLN A 99 -7.34 9.29 11.42
N GLY A 100 -7.74 8.27 12.16
CA GLY A 100 -7.57 6.86 11.77
C GLY A 100 -8.26 6.43 10.48
N GLY A 101 -9.31 7.13 10.06
CA GLY A 101 -10.03 6.87 8.79
C GLY A 101 -9.44 7.56 7.56
N THR A 102 -8.43 8.41 7.73
CA THR A 102 -7.74 9.08 6.61
C THR A 102 -7.05 8.06 5.71
N THR A 103 -7.17 8.20 4.40
CA THR A 103 -6.52 7.34 3.42
C THR A 103 -5.12 7.83 3.04
N TYR A 104 -4.27 6.93 2.52
CA TYR A 104 -2.98 7.34 1.94
C TYR A 104 -3.16 8.26 0.74
N SER A 105 -4.25 8.13 -0.03
CA SER A 105 -4.61 9.03 -1.13
C SER A 105 -4.84 10.46 -0.62
N GLU A 106 -5.62 10.63 0.46
CA GLU A 106 -5.87 11.93 1.07
C GLU A 106 -4.58 12.56 1.61
N VAL A 107 -3.73 11.78 2.29
CA VAL A 107 -2.41 12.24 2.74
C VAL A 107 -1.53 12.65 1.58
N ALA A 108 -1.46 11.83 0.53
CA ALA A 108 -0.63 12.11 -0.64
C ALA A 108 -1.11 13.37 -1.39
N LYS A 109 -2.42 13.54 -1.57
CA LYS A 109 -3.03 14.75 -2.15
C LYS A 109 -2.69 15.98 -1.31
N TYR A 110 -2.79 15.89 0.02
CA TYR A 110 -2.44 16.99 0.93
C TYR A 110 -0.96 17.41 0.80
N LEU A 111 -0.04 16.44 0.77
CA LEU A 111 1.39 16.68 0.68
C LEU A 111 1.83 17.14 -0.73
N ALA A 112 1.13 16.70 -1.78
CA ALA A 112 1.40 17.09 -3.17
C ALA A 112 1.16 18.59 -3.42
N VAL A 113 0.14 19.16 -2.78
CA VAL A 113 -0.19 20.60 -2.93
C VAL A 113 0.98 21.46 -2.46
N GLY A 114 1.53 22.25 -3.39
CA GLY A 114 2.67 23.12 -3.10
C GLY A 114 3.96 22.37 -2.74
N ARG A 115 4.06 21.08 -3.07
CA ARG A 115 5.24 20.22 -2.79
C ARG A 115 5.63 20.25 -1.30
N ARG A 116 4.65 20.15 -0.41
CA ARG A 116 4.83 20.26 1.05
C ARG A 116 5.78 19.22 1.63
N GLY A 117 5.84 18.04 1.01
CA GLY A 117 6.66 16.92 1.45
C GLY A 117 6.26 15.62 0.76
N ALA A 118 6.79 14.51 1.25
CA ALA A 118 6.53 13.17 0.74
C ALA A 118 6.46 12.14 1.86
N LEU A 119 5.78 11.03 1.63
CA LEU A 119 5.99 9.80 2.38
C LEU A 119 7.10 9.00 1.69
N ARG A 120 7.92 8.29 2.46
CA ARG A 120 9.03 7.48 1.90
C ARG A 120 8.54 6.40 0.96
N ASN A 121 7.33 5.89 1.20
CA ASN A 121 6.70 4.87 0.39
C ASN A 121 5.17 5.00 0.41
N LEU A 122 4.50 4.32 -0.51
CA LEU A 122 3.05 4.22 -0.57
C LEU A 122 2.65 2.76 -0.80
N PRO A 123 1.45 2.37 -0.36
CA PRO A 123 0.85 1.12 -0.82
C PRO A 123 0.53 1.23 -2.32
N SER A 124 0.47 0.12 -3.01
CA SER A 124 0.07 0.08 -4.42
C SER A 124 -1.32 0.70 -4.62
N CYS A 125 -2.23 0.48 -3.68
CA CYS A 125 -3.57 1.08 -3.64
C CYS A 125 -3.63 2.12 -2.51
N PRO A 126 -3.50 3.42 -2.80
CA PRO A 126 -3.46 4.47 -1.78
C PRO A 126 -4.83 4.79 -1.17
N GLN A 127 -5.90 4.17 -1.62
CA GLN A 127 -7.24 4.23 -1.05
C GLN A 127 -7.34 3.54 0.32
N PHE A 128 -6.34 2.74 0.70
CA PHE A 128 -6.29 2.15 2.05
C PHE A 128 -6.26 3.23 3.13
N THR A 129 -7.04 3.02 4.21
CA THR A 129 -6.88 3.87 5.39
C THR A 129 -5.50 3.69 6.00
N VAL A 130 -4.89 4.79 6.46
CA VAL A 130 -3.55 4.73 7.07
C VAL A 130 -3.55 3.79 8.26
N ALA A 131 -4.54 3.93 9.18
CA ALA A 131 -4.64 3.06 10.35
C ALA A 131 -4.79 1.58 9.99
N GLY A 132 -5.62 1.26 8.99
CA GLY A 132 -5.81 -0.13 8.54
C GLY A 132 -4.55 -0.72 7.92
N ALA A 133 -3.86 0.03 7.07
CA ALA A 133 -2.65 -0.43 6.42
C ALA A 133 -1.49 -0.68 7.40
N ILE A 134 -1.25 0.24 8.34
CA ILE A 134 -0.20 0.05 9.35
C ILE A 134 -0.51 -1.11 10.29
N ALA A 135 -1.80 -1.28 10.69
CA ALA A 135 -2.22 -2.34 11.59
C ALA A 135 -1.97 -3.75 11.04
N THR A 136 -1.92 -3.90 9.73
CA THR A 136 -1.73 -5.18 9.03
C THR A 136 -0.36 -5.33 8.36
N GLY A 137 0.56 -4.39 8.60
CA GLY A 137 1.93 -4.45 8.08
C GLY A 137 2.05 -4.19 6.58
N THR A 138 1.09 -3.47 5.99
CA THR A 138 1.15 -3.08 4.58
C THR A 138 2.49 -2.40 4.26
N HIS A 139 3.03 -2.71 3.09
CA HIS A 139 4.31 -2.20 2.62
C HIS A 139 4.19 -1.66 1.18
N GLY A 140 5.18 -0.92 0.76
CA GLY A 140 5.42 -0.61 -0.63
C GLY A 140 6.55 -1.49 -1.18
N SER A 141 7.42 -0.93 -2.00
CA SER A 141 8.55 -1.64 -2.59
C SER A 141 9.87 -0.93 -2.26
N GLY A 142 10.92 -1.72 -2.06
CA GLY A 142 12.28 -1.21 -1.85
C GLY A 142 13.06 -2.01 -0.80
N VAL A 143 14.31 -2.38 -1.12
CA VAL A 143 15.16 -3.22 -0.25
C VAL A 143 15.52 -2.50 1.05
N HIS A 144 15.68 -1.18 0.99
CA HIS A 144 16.07 -0.34 2.13
C HIS A 144 14.94 0.50 2.69
N ILE A 145 13.72 0.28 2.20
CA ILE A 145 12.53 1.00 2.63
C ILE A 145 11.67 0.03 3.42
N PRO A 146 11.48 0.26 4.72
CA PRO A 146 10.69 -0.63 5.56
C PRO A 146 9.20 -0.58 5.20
N ASN A 147 8.39 -1.37 5.90
CA ASN A 147 6.93 -1.30 5.78
C ASN A 147 6.40 0.09 6.21
N LEU A 148 5.17 0.39 5.85
CA LEU A 148 4.59 1.72 6.09
C LEU A 148 4.46 2.05 7.58
N ALA A 149 4.34 1.05 8.44
CA ALA A 149 4.23 1.23 9.87
C ALA A 149 5.53 1.77 10.52
N ALA A 150 6.68 1.60 9.88
CA ALA A 150 7.96 2.12 10.38
C ALA A 150 8.00 3.65 10.42
N ASP A 151 7.24 4.33 9.54
CA ASP A 151 7.16 5.79 9.50
C ASP A 151 6.17 6.37 10.53
N VAL A 152 5.50 5.52 11.32
CA VAL A 152 4.62 5.97 12.39
C VAL A 152 5.45 6.48 13.57
N SER A 153 5.25 7.74 13.95
CA SER A 153 5.90 8.37 15.08
C SER A 153 4.99 8.59 16.30
N MET A 154 3.67 8.39 16.13
CA MET A 154 2.70 8.42 17.22
C MET A 154 1.46 7.61 16.85
N LEU A 155 0.90 6.91 17.84
CA LEU A 155 -0.40 6.24 17.78
C LEU A 155 -1.23 6.61 18.99
N GLU A 156 -2.48 6.95 18.76
CA GLU A 156 -3.49 7.09 19.78
C GLU A 156 -4.59 6.05 19.59
N PHE A 157 -4.95 5.37 20.66
CA PHE A 157 -5.98 4.33 20.68
C PHE A 157 -7.12 4.68 21.62
N VAL A 158 -8.34 4.38 21.20
CA VAL A 158 -9.47 4.18 22.11
C VAL A 158 -9.42 2.72 22.57
N ARG A 159 -9.12 2.50 23.85
CA ARG A 159 -9.04 1.16 24.47
C ARG A 159 -10.43 0.58 24.71
N ALA A 160 -10.49 -0.71 25.06
CA ALA A 160 -11.75 -1.42 25.28
C ALA A 160 -12.65 -0.80 26.37
N ASP A 161 -12.08 -0.08 27.33
CA ASP A 161 -12.80 0.66 28.37
C ASP A 161 -13.24 2.07 27.91
N GLY A 162 -12.98 2.43 26.65
CA GLY A 162 -13.25 3.74 26.07
C GLY A 162 -12.25 4.83 26.46
N THR A 163 -11.18 4.51 27.17
CA THR A 163 -10.13 5.48 27.51
C THR A 163 -9.19 5.69 26.32
N LEU A 164 -8.64 6.91 26.19
CA LEU A 164 -7.59 7.23 25.24
C LEU A 164 -6.21 6.92 25.83
N VAL A 165 -5.37 6.32 25.02
CA VAL A 165 -3.95 6.13 25.31
C VAL A 165 -3.13 6.51 24.09
N ARG A 166 -2.03 7.23 24.33
CA ARG A 166 -1.13 7.72 23.27
C ARG A 166 0.28 7.24 23.54
N TYR A 167 0.92 6.67 22.51
CA TYR A 167 2.33 6.29 22.50
C TYR A 167 3.04 7.04 21.38
N SER A 168 4.19 7.63 21.69
CA SER A 168 4.98 8.36 20.70
C SER A 168 6.45 8.00 20.78
N ARG A 169 7.18 8.26 19.69
CA ARG A 169 8.63 8.05 19.63
C ARG A 169 9.38 8.83 20.69
N GLU A 170 8.85 10.00 21.05
CA GLU A 170 9.46 10.91 22.01
C GLU A 170 9.28 10.46 23.46
N THR A 171 8.14 9.84 23.76
CA THR A 171 7.78 9.50 25.15
C THR A 171 7.90 8.01 25.46
N ASP A 172 7.70 7.14 24.49
CA ASP A 172 7.55 5.70 24.71
C ASP A 172 7.91 4.87 23.47
N ALA A 173 9.12 5.06 22.96
CA ALA A 173 9.58 4.51 21.70
C ALA A 173 9.46 2.97 21.63
N ALA A 174 9.80 2.26 22.69
CA ALA A 174 9.74 0.79 22.72
C ALA A 174 8.30 0.27 22.66
N THR A 175 7.37 0.91 23.37
CA THR A 175 5.95 0.57 23.32
C THR A 175 5.36 0.90 21.96
N LEU A 176 5.69 2.07 21.39
CA LEU A 176 5.24 2.42 20.04
C LEU A 176 5.68 1.40 19.02
N GLU A 177 6.93 0.92 19.07
CA GLU A 177 7.43 -0.10 18.17
C GLU A 177 6.60 -1.37 18.22
N GLY A 178 6.25 -1.84 19.41
CA GLY A 178 5.39 -3.01 19.62
C GLY A 178 3.93 -2.79 19.21
N CYS A 179 3.48 -1.55 19.14
CA CYS A 179 2.09 -1.19 18.80
C CYS A 179 1.85 -0.96 17.32
N ARG A 180 2.87 -0.86 16.47
CA ARG A 180 2.69 -0.45 15.07
C ARG A 180 1.87 -1.44 14.25
N VAL A 181 2.20 -2.73 14.30
CA VAL A 181 1.47 -3.80 13.58
C VAL A 181 0.63 -4.59 14.56
N HIS A 182 -0.52 -4.05 14.93
CA HIS A 182 -1.31 -4.54 16.07
C HIS A 182 -2.53 -5.39 15.69
N LEU A 183 -2.86 -5.52 14.40
CA LEU A 183 -3.99 -6.33 13.89
C LEU A 183 -5.35 -5.97 14.53
N GLY A 184 -5.51 -4.76 15.05
CA GLY A 184 -6.71 -4.30 15.74
C GLY A 184 -6.86 -4.82 17.19
N CYS A 185 -5.83 -5.45 17.78
CA CYS A 185 -5.93 -6.08 19.11
C CYS A 185 -5.72 -5.11 20.28
N LEU A 186 -5.18 -3.92 20.05
CA LEU A 186 -4.84 -2.96 21.10
C LEU A 186 -5.91 -1.90 21.36
N GLY A 187 -6.87 -1.78 20.45
CA GLY A 187 -7.93 -0.77 20.48
C GLY A 187 -8.17 -0.19 19.10
N VAL A 188 -8.99 0.86 19.04
CA VAL A 188 -9.33 1.56 17.80
C VAL A 188 -8.42 2.77 17.65
N VAL A 189 -7.65 2.85 16.57
CA VAL A 189 -6.78 3.99 16.29
C VAL A 189 -7.64 5.23 15.99
N SER A 190 -7.61 6.22 16.88
CA SER A 190 -8.29 7.51 16.71
C SER A 190 -7.45 8.48 15.90
N GLU A 191 -6.15 8.58 16.21
CA GLU A 191 -5.17 9.46 15.59
C GLU A 191 -3.83 8.75 15.40
N LEU A 192 -3.09 9.20 14.39
CA LEU A 192 -1.72 8.75 14.17
C LEU A 192 -0.88 9.84 13.51
N ARG A 193 0.43 9.80 13.75
CA ARG A 193 1.39 10.71 13.15
C ARG A 193 2.40 9.95 12.32
N LEU A 194 2.57 10.39 11.07
CA LEU A 194 3.54 9.86 10.12
C LEU A 194 4.72 10.81 9.95
N ASP A 195 5.89 10.25 9.73
CA ASP A 195 7.06 10.99 9.28
C ASP A 195 6.85 11.49 7.84
N VAL A 196 7.26 12.73 7.57
CA VAL A 196 7.23 13.34 6.25
C VAL A 196 8.66 13.73 5.86
N VAL A 197 9.10 13.23 4.71
CA VAL A 197 10.41 13.57 4.14
C VAL A 197 10.28 14.74 3.14
N PRO A 198 11.38 15.41 2.76
CA PRO A 198 11.35 16.38 1.69
C PRO A 198 10.75 15.80 0.42
N PHE A 199 10.06 16.64 -0.36
CA PHE A 199 9.45 16.24 -1.62
C PHE A 199 10.51 15.68 -2.57
N PHE A 200 10.24 14.55 -3.22
CA PHE A 200 11.12 13.92 -4.20
C PHE A 200 10.37 13.51 -5.46
N GLU A 201 11.13 13.34 -6.52
CA GLU A 201 10.68 12.78 -7.79
C GLU A 201 11.27 11.39 -7.97
N VAL A 202 10.67 10.61 -8.84
CA VAL A 202 11.10 9.25 -9.16
C VAL A 202 11.39 9.15 -10.64
N ASP A 203 12.60 8.70 -10.99
CA ASP A 203 12.91 8.23 -12.35
C ASP A 203 12.53 6.76 -12.44
N ALA A 204 11.45 6.45 -13.13
CA ALA A 204 10.93 5.10 -13.31
C ALA A 204 11.26 4.58 -14.71
N ARG A 205 11.85 3.37 -14.79
CA ARG A 205 12.17 2.68 -16.05
C ARG A 205 11.50 1.33 -16.06
N THR A 206 10.67 1.07 -17.06
CA THR A 206 9.99 -0.21 -17.24
C THR A 206 10.52 -0.92 -18.47
N TYR A 207 11.04 -2.11 -18.26
CA TYR A 207 11.46 -3.03 -19.30
C TYR A 207 10.35 -4.05 -19.53
N ALA A 208 9.92 -4.20 -20.77
CA ALA A 208 8.85 -5.12 -21.17
C ALA A 208 9.43 -6.32 -21.93
N ASP A 209 8.63 -7.39 -21.96
CA ASP A 209 8.95 -8.65 -22.64
C ASP A 209 10.31 -9.27 -22.27
N VAL A 210 10.78 -8.95 -21.05
CA VAL A 210 12.00 -9.53 -20.53
C VAL A 210 11.78 -11.02 -20.28
N PRO A 211 12.64 -11.92 -20.81
CA PRO A 211 12.55 -13.34 -20.49
C PRO A 211 12.61 -13.54 -18.96
N LEU A 212 11.64 -14.26 -18.41
CA LEU A 212 11.51 -14.39 -16.94
C LEU A 212 12.77 -14.97 -16.30
N GLU A 213 13.42 -15.94 -16.95
CA GLU A 213 14.70 -16.50 -16.46
C GLU A 213 15.85 -15.48 -16.47
N ALA A 214 15.89 -14.57 -17.44
CA ALA A 214 16.88 -13.49 -17.48
C ALA A 214 16.63 -12.50 -16.33
N ALA A 215 15.35 -12.15 -16.09
CA ALA A 215 14.94 -11.32 -14.97
C ALA A 215 15.37 -11.94 -13.63
N VAL A 216 15.03 -13.19 -13.38
CA VAL A 216 15.35 -13.91 -12.14
C VAL A 216 16.85 -13.98 -11.91
N ARG A 217 17.67 -14.20 -12.95
CA ARG A 217 19.14 -14.18 -12.84
C ARG A 217 19.69 -12.80 -12.51
N ALA A 218 19.07 -11.74 -13.05
CA ALA A 218 19.54 -10.38 -12.88
C ALA A 218 19.13 -9.74 -11.54
N LEU A 219 18.10 -10.27 -10.86
CA LEU A 219 17.57 -9.70 -9.61
C LEU A 219 18.66 -9.33 -8.59
N PRO A 220 19.68 -10.18 -8.28
CA PRO A 220 20.71 -9.85 -7.30
C PRO A 220 21.52 -8.58 -7.60
N GLU A 221 21.62 -8.21 -8.86
CA GLU A 221 22.29 -6.99 -9.29
C GLU A 221 21.31 -5.82 -9.41
N LEU A 222 20.06 -6.07 -9.78
CA LEU A 222 19.06 -5.03 -9.97
C LEU A 222 18.67 -4.34 -8.67
N TRP A 223 18.38 -5.10 -7.61
CA TRP A 223 17.97 -4.49 -6.33
C TRP A 223 19.11 -3.72 -5.62
N LYS A 224 20.39 -3.94 -6.00
CA LYS A 224 21.51 -3.13 -5.52
C LYS A 224 21.58 -1.76 -6.20
N ARG A 225 20.87 -1.56 -7.30
CA ARG A 225 21.02 -0.42 -8.20
C ARG A 225 19.79 0.47 -8.29
N CYS A 226 18.74 0.17 -7.56
CA CYS A 226 17.52 0.97 -7.54
C CYS A 226 16.95 1.06 -6.12
N ASP A 227 16.16 2.10 -5.86
CA ASP A 227 15.49 2.28 -4.58
C ASP A 227 14.29 1.33 -4.44
N SER A 228 13.62 1.05 -5.56
CA SER A 228 12.43 0.18 -5.63
C SER A 228 12.42 -0.62 -6.93
N LEU A 229 12.03 -1.88 -6.82
CA LEU A 229 11.94 -2.83 -7.93
C LEU A 229 10.60 -3.54 -7.90
N SER A 230 9.98 -3.69 -9.08
CA SER A 230 8.81 -4.55 -9.26
C SER A 230 9.00 -5.45 -10.47
N VAL A 231 8.65 -6.71 -10.35
CA VAL A 231 8.60 -7.68 -11.46
C VAL A 231 7.18 -8.21 -11.56
N TRP A 232 6.59 -8.08 -12.74
CA TRP A 232 5.24 -8.53 -13.03
C TRP A 232 5.28 -9.60 -14.12
N THR A 233 4.66 -10.73 -13.90
CA THR A 233 4.60 -11.81 -14.89
C THR A 233 3.27 -12.54 -14.81
N SER A 234 2.78 -12.93 -15.97
CA SER A 234 1.72 -13.94 -16.14
C SER A 234 2.30 -15.30 -16.57
N GLY A 235 3.63 -15.42 -16.54
CA GLY A 235 4.35 -16.59 -17.07
C GLY A 235 4.33 -17.83 -16.17
N PHE A 236 3.82 -17.75 -14.96
CA PHE A 236 3.57 -18.91 -14.12
C PHE A 236 2.51 -19.81 -14.79
N GLY A 237 2.65 -21.12 -14.70
CA GLY A 237 1.80 -22.10 -15.37
C GLY A 237 2.38 -22.67 -16.67
N ARG A 238 3.31 -21.98 -17.34
CA ARG A 238 3.94 -22.43 -18.57
C ARG A 238 5.23 -23.24 -18.36
N GLY A 239 5.65 -23.38 -17.11
CA GLY A 239 6.87 -24.10 -16.72
C GLY A 239 8.17 -23.30 -16.87
N PRO A 240 9.26 -23.77 -16.25
CA PRO A 240 10.57 -23.12 -16.30
C PRO A 240 11.09 -22.93 -17.73
N GLY A 241 11.72 -21.78 -17.98
CA GLY A 241 12.28 -21.42 -19.29
C GLY A 241 11.27 -20.79 -20.26
N SER A 242 10.00 -20.64 -19.87
CA SER A 242 8.98 -19.99 -20.67
C SER A 242 8.41 -18.75 -19.95
N GLY A 243 7.89 -17.82 -20.73
CA GLY A 243 7.24 -16.63 -20.24
C GLY A 243 8.13 -15.39 -20.23
N SER A 244 7.47 -14.25 -20.25
CA SER A 244 8.09 -12.94 -20.13
C SER A 244 7.55 -12.19 -18.90
N CYS A 245 8.23 -11.13 -18.55
CA CYS A 245 7.85 -10.26 -17.45
C CYS A 245 8.08 -8.79 -17.80
N TRP A 246 7.50 -7.93 -16.99
CA TRP A 246 7.84 -6.52 -16.95
C TRP A 246 8.63 -6.24 -15.69
N ILE A 247 9.68 -5.44 -15.82
CA ILE A 247 10.53 -5.04 -14.70
C ILE A 247 10.46 -3.52 -14.62
N THR A 248 10.05 -2.98 -13.48
CA THR A 248 10.10 -1.55 -13.22
C THR A 248 11.15 -1.25 -12.17
N LEU A 249 12.15 -0.46 -12.54
CA LEU A 249 13.18 0.10 -11.65
C LEU A 249 12.81 1.54 -11.32
N ARG A 250 12.89 1.92 -10.04
CA ARG A 250 12.60 3.28 -9.58
C ARG A 250 13.79 3.84 -8.82
N HIS A 251 14.20 5.05 -9.19
CA HIS A 251 15.27 5.81 -8.53
C HIS A 251 14.67 7.09 -7.96
N PHE A 252 14.87 7.34 -6.67
CA PHE A 252 14.33 8.52 -5.98
C PHE A 252 15.29 9.70 -6.12
N LEU A 253 14.76 10.91 -6.39
CA LEU A 253 15.50 12.11 -6.73
C LEU A 253 14.99 13.34 -5.96
N PRO A 254 15.78 14.02 -5.11
CA PRO A 254 17.15 13.69 -4.74
C PRO A 254 17.23 12.41 -3.92
N HIS A 255 18.34 11.74 -4.02
CA HIS A 255 18.54 10.50 -3.27
C HIS A 255 18.74 10.77 -1.78
N TRP A 256 17.88 10.19 -0.96
CA TRP A 256 18.12 9.97 0.46
C TRP A 256 18.52 8.50 0.74
N ALA A 257 18.57 7.69 -0.31
CA ALA A 257 19.22 6.39 -0.27
C ALA A 257 20.75 6.51 -0.24
N PRO A 258 21.46 5.51 0.31
CA PRO A 258 22.92 5.48 0.34
C PRO A 258 23.54 5.69 -1.04
N PRO A 259 24.71 6.37 -1.14
CA PRO A 259 25.37 6.70 -2.42
C PRO A 259 25.61 5.51 -3.34
N GLU A 260 25.85 4.34 -2.79
CA GLU A 260 26.12 3.09 -3.51
C GLU A 260 24.90 2.58 -4.31
N LEU A 261 23.70 3.04 -3.98
CA LEU A 261 22.44 2.69 -4.66
C LEU A 261 22.04 3.68 -5.76
N ARG A 262 22.90 4.67 -6.05
CA ARG A 262 22.55 5.82 -6.91
C ARG A 262 22.91 5.65 -8.39
N ALA A 263 23.54 4.55 -8.76
CA ALA A 263 23.97 4.35 -10.14
C ALA A 263 22.87 3.67 -10.97
N PRO A 264 22.46 4.26 -12.10
CA PRO A 264 21.61 3.54 -13.05
C PRO A 264 22.29 2.23 -13.49
N PRO A 265 21.51 1.22 -13.88
CA PRO A 265 22.10 -0.02 -14.40
C PRO A 265 23.07 0.32 -15.54
N ALA A 266 24.27 -0.24 -15.49
CA ALA A 266 25.23 -0.07 -16.57
C ALA A 266 24.65 -0.67 -17.86
N ALA A 267 24.96 -0.08 -19.01
CA ALA A 267 24.49 -0.54 -20.31
C ALA A 267 24.65 -2.06 -20.56
N PRO A 268 25.72 -2.74 -20.09
CA PRO A 268 25.81 -4.20 -20.20
C PRO A 268 24.71 -4.95 -19.42
N LEU A 269 24.24 -4.42 -18.27
CA LEU A 269 23.17 -5.05 -17.52
C LEU A 269 21.82 -4.83 -18.18
N GLU A 270 21.58 -3.65 -18.74
CA GLU A 270 20.38 -3.40 -19.57
C GLU A 270 20.35 -4.34 -20.77
N ALA A 271 21.46 -4.49 -21.50
CA ALA A 271 21.56 -5.41 -22.64
C ALA A 271 21.31 -6.87 -22.22
N ALA A 272 21.83 -7.28 -21.05
CA ALA A 272 21.60 -8.63 -20.53
C ALA A 272 20.16 -8.89 -20.10
N LEU A 273 19.45 -7.85 -19.63
CA LEU A 273 18.01 -7.92 -19.29
C LEU A 273 17.15 -7.97 -20.55
N LEU A 274 17.48 -7.13 -21.52
CA LEU A 274 16.66 -7.00 -22.74
C LEU A 274 16.80 -8.23 -23.63
N GLY A 275 17.97 -8.87 -23.68
CA GLY A 275 18.19 -9.99 -24.57
C GLY A 275 17.79 -9.65 -26.01
N GLU A 276 17.26 -10.62 -26.76
CA GLU A 276 16.79 -10.41 -28.14
C GLU A 276 15.32 -9.91 -28.22
N SER A 277 14.54 -10.05 -27.14
CA SER A 277 13.07 -9.79 -27.16
C SER A 277 12.61 -8.68 -26.23
N GLY A 278 13.40 -8.32 -25.22
CA GLY A 278 13.02 -7.28 -24.29
C GLY A 278 13.28 -5.87 -24.84
N TYR A 279 12.46 -4.91 -24.43
CA TYR A 279 12.62 -3.51 -24.82
C TYR A 279 12.31 -2.56 -23.65
N LEU A 280 12.97 -1.41 -23.65
CA LEU A 280 12.63 -0.34 -22.72
C LEU A 280 11.38 0.38 -23.23
N LEU A 281 10.36 0.42 -22.39
CA LEU A 281 9.17 1.22 -22.72
C LEU A 281 9.56 2.70 -22.77
N GLU A 282 9.25 3.35 -23.88
CA GLU A 282 9.38 4.81 -24.00
C GLU A 282 8.48 5.52 -22.99
N ARG A 283 7.48 4.83 -22.48
CA ARG A 283 6.45 5.30 -21.57
C ARG A 283 6.30 4.31 -20.43
N PRO A 284 6.27 4.74 -19.15
CA PRO A 284 5.91 3.85 -18.05
C PRO A 284 4.53 3.27 -18.35
N MET A 285 4.39 1.96 -18.19
CA MET A 285 3.07 1.35 -18.28
C MET A 285 2.15 1.89 -17.20
N GLY A 286 0.98 2.34 -17.64
CA GLY A 286 -0.16 2.53 -16.73
C GLY A 286 -0.45 1.21 -16.01
N ARG A 287 -0.74 1.30 -14.81
CA ARG A 287 -0.65 0.42 -13.66
C ARG A 287 -1.70 -0.62 -13.60
N TYR A 288 -1.78 -1.63 -14.05
CA TYR A 288 -2.61 -2.82 -14.18
C TYR A 288 -2.97 -3.14 -15.62
N CYS A 289 -2.77 -4.40 -15.94
CA CYS A 289 -2.99 -5.02 -17.24
C CYS A 289 -4.46 -5.18 -17.63
N SER A 290 -5.38 -4.46 -17.06
CA SER A 290 -6.73 -4.34 -17.57
C SER A 290 -6.83 -3.05 -18.39
N ASP A 291 -7.48 -3.09 -19.51
CA ASP A 291 -7.69 -2.06 -20.53
C ASP A 291 -8.18 -0.67 -20.06
N VAL A 292 -8.00 -0.36 -18.78
CA VAL A 292 -8.30 0.92 -18.20
C VAL A 292 -7.29 1.94 -18.71
N ASP A 293 -7.79 2.84 -19.46
CA ASP A 293 -7.19 3.96 -20.18
C ASP A 293 -5.78 4.34 -19.70
N ALA A 294 -4.77 3.74 -20.31
CA ALA A 294 -3.34 4.04 -20.11
C ALA A 294 -3.01 5.54 -20.36
N ARG A 295 -3.97 6.36 -20.73
CA ARG A 295 -3.83 7.78 -21.03
C ARG A 295 -3.94 8.66 -19.79
N ALA A 296 -4.59 8.22 -18.72
CA ALA A 296 -4.89 9.06 -17.55
C ALA A 296 -3.71 9.24 -16.57
N THR A 297 -2.68 8.38 -16.63
CA THR A 297 -1.54 8.40 -15.70
C THR A 297 -0.20 8.62 -16.40
N TYR A 298 -0.23 9.19 -17.58
CA TYR A 298 0.92 9.30 -18.46
C TYR A 298 1.72 10.59 -18.22
N SER A 299 2.99 10.47 -17.80
CA SER A 299 3.98 11.53 -17.90
C SER A 299 4.91 11.27 -19.10
N PRO A 300 5.10 12.24 -20.02
CA PRO A 300 6.05 12.11 -21.13
C PRO A 300 7.51 12.14 -20.66
N THR A 301 7.73 12.47 -19.39
CA THR A 301 9.05 12.42 -18.76
C THR A 301 9.13 11.17 -17.89
N ARG A 302 10.30 10.51 -17.84
CA ARG A 302 10.55 9.39 -16.94
C ARG A 302 10.51 9.80 -15.47
N ARG A 303 10.46 11.10 -15.19
CA ARG A 303 10.42 11.66 -13.84
C ARG A 303 9.00 12.01 -13.47
N GLU A 304 8.55 11.43 -12.40
CA GLU A 304 7.22 11.67 -11.84
C GLU A 304 7.32 12.06 -10.36
N PRO A 305 6.37 12.85 -9.86
CA PRO A 305 6.23 13.05 -8.43
C PRO A 305 6.09 11.70 -7.69
N TRP A 306 6.67 11.61 -6.49
CA TRP A 306 6.66 10.40 -5.67
C TRP A 306 5.28 9.74 -5.57
N HIS A 307 4.22 10.53 -5.33
CA HIS A 307 2.85 10.03 -5.17
C HIS A 307 2.27 9.41 -6.45
N SER A 308 2.73 9.85 -7.62
CA SER A 308 2.32 9.26 -8.90
C SER A 308 3.12 8.01 -9.25
N ALA A 309 4.39 7.97 -8.90
CA ALA A 309 5.29 6.87 -9.25
C ALA A 309 5.20 5.67 -8.30
N LEU A 310 4.83 5.88 -7.03
CA LEU A 310 4.80 4.83 -6.01
C LEU A 310 3.43 4.19 -5.83
N SER A 311 2.36 4.86 -6.22
CA SER A 311 1.00 4.33 -6.12
C SER A 311 0.43 3.98 -7.50
N LEU A 312 -0.62 3.20 -7.57
CA LEU A 312 -1.30 2.90 -8.83
C LEU A 312 -2.09 4.09 -9.35
N THR A 313 -2.84 4.75 -8.51
CA THR A 313 -3.59 5.97 -8.82
C THR A 313 -3.98 6.65 -7.52
N LEU A 314 -4.09 7.98 -7.56
CA LEU A 314 -4.68 8.74 -6.45
C LEU A 314 -6.19 8.97 -6.65
N ASP A 315 -6.75 8.53 -7.77
CA ASP A 315 -8.17 8.71 -8.09
C ASP A 315 -9.03 7.61 -7.46
N ASP A 316 -10.06 8.03 -6.74
CA ASP A 316 -11.04 7.13 -6.14
C ASP A 316 -11.90 6.42 -7.20
N GLN A 317 -12.02 6.99 -8.41
CA GLN A 317 -12.75 6.40 -9.53
C GLN A 317 -12.09 5.12 -10.10
N ALA A 318 -10.80 4.97 -9.96
CA ALA A 318 -10.12 3.74 -10.37
C ALA A 318 -10.47 2.54 -9.48
N GLU A 319 -10.97 2.80 -8.28
CA GLU A 319 -11.50 1.78 -7.38
C GLU A 319 -12.77 1.13 -7.94
N GLU A 320 -13.65 1.93 -8.56
CA GLU A 320 -14.90 1.44 -9.15
C GLU A 320 -14.68 0.54 -10.38
N THR A 321 -13.67 0.83 -11.18
CA THR A 321 -13.37 0.07 -12.41
C THR A 321 -12.67 -1.24 -12.11
N SER A 322 -11.90 -1.31 -11.04
CA SER A 322 -11.21 -2.52 -10.56
C SER A 322 -12.16 -3.52 -9.88
N MET A 323 -13.35 -3.09 -9.48
CA MET A 323 -14.34 -3.92 -8.76
C MET A 323 -15.00 -5.01 -9.61
N ALA A 324 -14.74 -5.07 -10.92
CA ALA A 324 -15.26 -6.12 -11.79
C ALA A 324 -14.49 -7.45 -11.70
N MET A 325 -13.34 -7.47 -11.04
CA MET A 325 -12.50 -8.65 -10.91
C MET A 325 -12.57 -9.20 -9.48
N VAL A 326 -12.91 -10.47 -9.35
CA VAL A 326 -12.78 -11.21 -8.09
C VAL A 326 -11.31 -11.61 -7.96
N ASP A 327 -10.54 -10.75 -7.29
CA ASP A 327 -9.13 -11.03 -7.00
C ASP A 327 -8.99 -11.80 -5.68
N LEU A 328 -8.17 -12.83 -5.70
CA LEU A 328 -7.63 -13.46 -4.50
C LEU A 328 -6.15 -13.15 -4.44
N GLN A 329 -5.71 -12.52 -3.36
CA GLN A 329 -4.31 -12.19 -3.17
C GLN A 329 -3.74 -12.91 -1.96
N ALA A 330 -2.55 -13.47 -2.11
CA ALA A 330 -1.72 -13.95 -1.03
C ALA A 330 -0.29 -13.45 -1.23
N GLU A 331 0.37 -13.05 -0.15
CA GLU A 331 1.75 -12.59 -0.16
C GLU A 331 2.61 -13.54 0.65
N PHE A 332 3.80 -13.82 0.13
CA PHE A 332 4.80 -14.67 0.78
C PHE A 332 6.12 -13.91 0.83
N PHE A 333 6.68 -13.79 2.02
CA PHE A 333 7.94 -13.14 2.27
C PHE A 333 9.05 -14.17 2.40
N VAL A 334 10.14 -13.95 1.70
CA VAL A 334 11.34 -14.79 1.78
C VAL A 334 12.56 -13.92 2.05
N PRO A 335 13.62 -14.43 2.71
CA PRO A 335 14.88 -13.72 2.81
C PRO A 335 15.39 -13.32 1.43
N LEU A 336 15.89 -12.09 1.30
CA LEU A 336 16.26 -11.52 -0.01
C LEU A 336 17.31 -12.37 -0.75
N GLU A 337 18.27 -12.92 -0.03
CA GLU A 337 19.30 -13.81 -0.55
C GLU A 337 18.75 -15.12 -1.13
N ARG A 338 17.51 -15.50 -0.75
CA ARG A 338 16.81 -16.68 -1.26
C ARG A 338 15.73 -16.37 -2.30
N ALA A 339 15.55 -15.09 -2.66
CA ALA A 339 14.49 -14.67 -3.57
C ALA A 339 14.55 -15.40 -4.92
N THR A 340 15.73 -15.52 -5.51
CA THR A 340 15.94 -16.21 -6.80
C THR A 340 15.58 -17.70 -6.72
N GLU A 341 15.95 -18.38 -5.64
CA GLU A 341 15.61 -19.79 -5.37
C GLU A 341 14.10 -19.96 -5.21
N ALA A 342 13.49 -19.10 -4.38
CA ALA A 342 12.05 -19.13 -4.12
C ALA A 342 11.23 -18.91 -5.41
N LEU A 343 11.59 -17.93 -6.22
CA LEU A 343 10.92 -17.67 -7.50
C LEU A 343 11.02 -18.85 -8.44
N ARG A 344 12.17 -19.50 -8.55
CA ARG A 344 12.33 -20.70 -9.37
C ARG A 344 11.50 -21.89 -8.83
N ALA A 345 11.42 -22.05 -7.52
CA ALA A 345 10.61 -23.09 -6.90
C ALA A 345 9.12 -22.88 -7.16
N VAL A 346 8.60 -21.64 -6.99
CA VAL A 346 7.22 -21.29 -7.32
C VAL A 346 6.95 -21.52 -8.81
N TRP A 347 7.86 -21.09 -9.68
CA TRP A 347 7.72 -21.27 -11.13
C TRP A 347 7.68 -22.77 -11.53
N ALA A 348 8.54 -23.59 -10.93
CA ALA A 348 8.52 -25.03 -11.16
C ALA A 348 7.22 -25.67 -10.64
N ALA A 349 6.76 -25.27 -9.47
CA ALA A 349 5.54 -25.80 -8.85
C ALA A 349 4.27 -25.36 -9.59
N SER A 350 4.30 -24.21 -10.26
CA SER A 350 3.16 -23.69 -11.03
C SER A 350 3.01 -24.31 -12.42
N ALA A 351 3.89 -25.19 -12.83
CA ALA A 351 3.79 -25.88 -14.12
C ALA A 351 2.46 -26.65 -14.19
N GLY A 352 1.63 -26.30 -15.16
CA GLY A 352 0.30 -26.88 -15.33
C GLY A 352 -0.83 -26.16 -14.58
N TRP A 353 -0.56 -25.06 -13.88
CA TRP A 353 -1.63 -24.21 -13.37
C TRP A 353 -2.33 -23.52 -14.56
N GLU A 354 -3.62 -23.73 -14.65
CA GLU A 354 -4.47 -22.98 -15.57
C GLU A 354 -4.95 -21.72 -14.85
N PHE A 355 -4.37 -20.58 -15.20
CA PHE A 355 -4.96 -19.31 -14.83
C PHE A 355 -6.18 -19.13 -15.71
N GLY A 356 -7.38 -19.28 -15.14
CA GLY A 356 -8.63 -19.11 -15.87
C GLY A 356 -8.66 -17.73 -16.51
N SER A 357 -8.85 -17.67 -17.81
CA SER A 357 -9.31 -16.45 -18.44
C SER A 357 -10.65 -16.12 -17.82
N PRO A 358 -10.90 -14.89 -17.39
CA PRO A 358 -12.24 -14.49 -17.00
C PRO A 358 -13.17 -14.73 -18.19
N ALA A 359 -14.24 -15.48 -17.95
CA ALA A 359 -15.28 -15.76 -18.94
C ALA A 359 -16.08 -14.49 -19.23
#